data_0b837e43909816c17c20ea7f1deaf8e4
#
_entry.id   0b837e43909816c17c20ea7f1deaf8e4
#
_cell.length_a   1.000
_cell.length_b   1.000
_cell.length_c   1.000
_cell.angle_alpha   90.00
_cell.angle_beta   90.00
_cell.angle_gamma   90.00
#
_symmetry.space_group_name_H-M   'P 1'
#
loop_
_entity.id
_entity.type
_entity.pdbx_description
1 polymer ?
#
loop_
_entity_poly.entity_id
_entity_poly.type
_entity_poly.pdbx_seq_one_letter_code
_entity_poly.pdbx_strand_id
1 'polypeptide(L)'
;MKNLQFAIILLLIGFFLFPALCSAEEVETSIEAKFLTYDAAQQVYHLRGNVRIRRLDALLQADKADYREKTGEARATGNVRYEDRWVIIKAENLEINMETKRGIIYNARLFFKKDNYHIRAEEIERLDEKNYVIRKATFTTCDAPLPAWCFSSKKTDIRIGDRLKAKNVLFRIKGLPVLYSPLLWAPIYTERKTGLLVPEPGFRSDKGFFYRQPLFLALADNRDATLYFDLYTRRGIGEGLEYRYIEKKAGAGQWWLYHLRDRMLGKDFFEFKGKHTLFR
;
A
#
# COMPACT_ATOMS: atom_id res chain seq x y z
N MET A 1 40.23 53.35 1.77
CA MET A 1 39.18 52.65 1.00
C MET A 1 39.69 51.57 0.04
N LYS A 2 40.94 51.55 -0.42
CA LYS A 2 41.48 50.50 -1.32
C LYS A 2 41.77 49.17 -0.64
N ASN A 3 42.09 49.14 0.66
CA ASN A 3 42.43 47.93 1.40
C ASN A 3 41.22 47.07 1.79
N LEU A 4 40.02 47.66 1.85
CA LEU A 4 38.77 46.92 2.16
C LEU A 4 38.22 46.14 0.98
N GLN A 5 38.44 46.64 -0.23
CA GLN A 5 38.03 45.91 -1.46
C GLN A 5 38.90 44.68 -1.74
N PHE A 6 40.21 44.73 -1.38
CA PHE A 6 41.11 43.58 -1.56
C PHE A 6 40.80 42.45 -0.56
N ALA A 7 40.38 42.80 0.66
CA ALA A 7 39.95 41.78 1.68
C ALA A 7 38.67 41.04 1.27
N ILE A 8 37.70 41.77 0.67
CA ILE A 8 36.44 41.17 0.22
C ILE A 8 36.65 40.24 -0.98
N ILE A 9 37.55 40.60 -1.91
CA ILE A 9 37.89 39.74 -3.08
C ILE A 9 38.61 38.47 -2.62
N LEU A 10 39.52 38.52 -1.65
CA LEU A 10 40.19 37.35 -1.09
C LEU A 10 39.22 36.41 -0.33
N LEU A 11 38.19 36.96 0.35
CA LEU A 11 37.17 36.20 1.05
C LEU A 11 36.19 35.52 0.12
N LEU A 12 35.90 36.15 -1.06
CA LEU A 12 35.06 35.53 -2.10
C LEU A 12 35.79 34.44 -2.90
N ILE A 13 37.08 34.53 -3.09
CA ILE A 13 37.90 33.49 -3.77
C ILE A 13 38.10 32.27 -2.85
N GLY A 14 38.19 32.45 -1.51
CA GLY A 14 38.23 31.36 -0.53
C GLY A 14 36.97 30.54 -0.47
N PHE A 15 35.79 31.12 -0.80
CA PHE A 15 34.50 30.42 -0.78
C PHE A 15 34.27 29.51 -2.00
N PHE A 16 34.98 29.78 -3.13
CA PHE A 16 34.86 28.99 -4.35
C PHE A 16 35.85 27.81 -4.44
N LEU A 17 36.76 27.67 -3.50
CA LEU A 17 37.79 26.61 -3.48
C LEU A 17 37.52 25.50 -2.44
N PHE A 18 36.35 25.48 -1.77
CA PHE A 18 35.92 24.29 -1.08
C PHE A 18 35.25 23.37 -2.10
N PRO A 19 35.90 22.27 -2.55
CA PRO A 19 35.18 21.22 -3.25
C PRO A 19 34.13 20.74 -2.25
N ALA A 20 32.86 20.85 -2.60
CA ALA A 20 31.82 20.13 -1.92
C ALA A 20 32.21 18.64 -2.03
N LEU A 21 32.79 18.10 -0.98
CA LEU A 21 32.94 16.66 -0.77
C LEU A 21 31.50 16.13 -0.72
N CYS A 22 30.93 15.89 -1.91
CA CYS A 22 29.76 15.06 -2.08
C CYS A 22 30.25 13.66 -1.69
N SER A 23 30.16 13.32 -0.40
CA SER A 23 30.32 11.96 0.08
C SER A 23 29.14 11.20 -0.53
N ALA A 24 29.36 10.53 -1.65
CA ALA A 24 28.50 9.49 -2.11
C ALA A 24 28.52 8.45 -0.97
N GLU A 25 27.42 8.32 -0.24
CA GLU A 25 27.24 7.30 0.78
C GLU A 25 27.29 5.96 0.04
N GLU A 26 28.42 5.27 0.16
CA GLU A 26 28.65 3.99 -0.49
C GLU A 26 27.73 2.98 0.20
N VAL A 27 26.67 2.58 -0.49
CA VAL A 27 25.68 1.64 0.06
C VAL A 27 26.31 0.28 0.17
N GLU A 28 26.71 -0.08 1.38
CA GLU A 28 27.33 -1.36 1.69
C GLU A 28 26.37 -2.52 1.39
N THR A 29 26.85 -3.49 0.60
CA THR A 29 26.13 -4.74 0.32
C THR A 29 26.83 -5.86 1.08
N SER A 30 26.14 -6.48 2.03
CA SER A 30 26.63 -7.66 2.75
C SER A 30 26.15 -8.93 2.07
N ILE A 31 27.07 -9.84 1.74
CA ILE A 31 26.80 -11.13 1.11
C ILE A 31 27.39 -12.23 1.97
N GLU A 32 26.55 -13.17 2.37
CA GLU A 32 26.91 -14.35 3.15
C GLU A 32 26.41 -15.62 2.47
N ALA A 33 27.24 -16.65 2.39
CA ALA A 33 26.85 -17.98 1.90
C ALA A 33 27.82 -19.04 2.42
N LYS A 34 27.39 -20.31 2.45
CA LYS A 34 28.27 -21.42 2.80
C LYS A 34 29.39 -21.62 1.75
N PHE A 35 29.05 -21.42 0.50
CA PHE A 35 29.97 -21.47 -0.64
C PHE A 35 29.75 -20.22 -1.49
N LEU A 36 30.82 -19.51 -1.79
CA LEU A 36 30.85 -18.33 -2.61
C LEU A 36 31.95 -18.49 -3.67
N THR A 37 31.57 -18.30 -4.94
CA THR A 37 32.51 -18.31 -6.06
C THR A 37 32.26 -17.02 -6.88
N TYR A 38 33.31 -16.34 -7.25
CA TYR A 38 33.25 -15.14 -8.08
C TYR A 38 33.75 -15.45 -9.49
N ASP A 39 32.89 -15.23 -10.48
CA ASP A 39 33.26 -15.25 -11.90
C ASP A 39 33.68 -13.83 -12.33
N ALA A 40 34.99 -13.62 -12.48
CA ALA A 40 35.56 -12.34 -12.84
C ALA A 40 35.24 -11.93 -14.29
N ALA A 41 35.02 -12.88 -15.20
CA ALA A 41 34.69 -12.59 -16.60
C ALA A 41 33.26 -12.04 -16.73
N GLN A 42 32.32 -12.56 -15.96
CA GLN A 42 30.92 -12.16 -15.95
C GLN A 42 30.57 -11.16 -14.83
N GLN A 43 31.47 -10.95 -13.87
CA GLN A 43 31.26 -10.13 -12.64
C GLN A 43 30.05 -10.62 -11.84
N VAL A 44 29.95 -11.94 -11.66
CA VAL A 44 28.85 -12.60 -10.97
C VAL A 44 29.36 -13.37 -9.75
N TYR A 45 28.71 -13.15 -8.60
CA TYR A 45 28.86 -13.99 -7.43
C TYR A 45 27.88 -15.15 -7.51
N HIS A 46 28.37 -16.37 -7.48
CA HIS A 46 27.57 -17.60 -7.34
C HIS A 46 27.58 -18.05 -5.88
N LEU A 47 26.40 -18.04 -5.28
CA LEU A 47 26.20 -18.28 -3.86
C LEU A 47 25.39 -19.57 -3.65
N ARG A 48 25.83 -20.41 -2.74
CA ARG A 48 25.14 -21.66 -2.40
C ARG A 48 25.16 -21.94 -0.90
N GLY A 49 24.03 -22.40 -0.38
CA GLY A 49 23.82 -22.79 1.01
C GLY A 49 23.68 -21.60 1.96
N ASN A 50 22.50 -21.44 2.56
CA ASN A 50 22.15 -20.37 3.51
C ASN A 50 22.52 -18.97 3.01
N VAL A 51 22.22 -18.70 1.74
CA VAL A 51 22.52 -17.43 1.12
C VAL A 51 21.77 -16.31 1.82
N ARG A 52 22.49 -15.22 2.14
CA ARG A 52 21.94 -13.97 2.63
C ARG A 52 22.59 -12.80 1.90
N ILE A 53 21.77 -11.99 1.28
CA ILE A 53 22.19 -10.73 0.64
C ILE A 53 21.43 -9.61 1.32
N ARG A 54 22.15 -8.68 1.94
CA ARG A 54 21.57 -7.51 2.57
C ARG A 54 22.06 -6.27 1.85
N ARG A 55 21.13 -5.41 1.47
CA ARG A 55 21.41 -4.10 0.89
C ARG A 55 20.36 -3.10 1.34
N LEU A 56 20.77 -1.98 1.92
CA LEU A 56 19.86 -1.01 2.54
C LEU A 56 18.94 -1.70 3.58
N ASP A 57 17.63 -1.55 3.41
CA ASP A 57 16.58 -2.15 4.26
C ASP A 57 16.09 -3.51 3.76
N ALA A 58 16.67 -4.02 2.66
CA ALA A 58 16.28 -5.28 2.04
C ALA A 58 17.17 -6.45 2.42
N LEU A 59 16.58 -7.58 2.80
CA LEU A 59 17.23 -8.85 3.06
C LEU A 59 16.66 -9.91 2.12
N LEU A 60 17.53 -10.52 1.31
CA LEU A 60 17.24 -11.68 0.50
C LEU A 60 17.90 -12.93 1.09
N GLN A 61 17.13 -13.98 1.29
CA GLN A 61 17.60 -15.30 1.73
C GLN A 61 17.18 -16.35 0.70
N ALA A 62 18.03 -17.35 0.44
CA ALA A 62 17.74 -18.44 -0.48
C ALA A 62 18.68 -19.64 -0.26
N ASP A 63 18.39 -20.78 -0.90
CA ASP A 63 19.33 -21.91 -0.94
C ASP A 63 20.48 -21.64 -1.91
N LYS A 64 20.16 -20.95 -3.04
CA LYS A 64 21.12 -20.56 -4.07
C LYS A 64 20.79 -19.16 -4.57
N ALA A 65 21.80 -18.38 -4.89
CA ALA A 65 21.63 -17.11 -5.60
C ALA A 65 22.83 -16.80 -6.50
N ASP A 66 22.54 -16.14 -7.60
CA ASP A 66 23.51 -15.48 -8.44
C ASP A 66 23.32 -13.98 -8.30
N TYR A 67 24.38 -13.24 -8.00
CA TYR A 67 24.34 -11.79 -7.83
C TYR A 67 25.36 -11.12 -8.71
N ARG A 68 24.90 -10.20 -9.57
CA ARG A 68 25.73 -9.38 -10.44
C ARG A 68 25.89 -8.00 -9.82
N GLU A 69 27.06 -7.75 -9.27
CA GLU A 69 27.35 -6.52 -8.51
C GLU A 69 27.17 -5.26 -9.38
N LYS A 70 27.68 -5.26 -10.61
CA LYS A 70 27.63 -4.11 -11.52
C LYS A 70 26.23 -3.64 -11.86
N THR A 71 25.26 -4.54 -11.96
CA THR A 71 23.88 -4.22 -12.37
C THR A 71 22.89 -4.31 -11.21
N GLY A 72 23.30 -4.83 -10.04
CA GLY A 72 22.43 -5.08 -8.91
C GLY A 72 21.42 -6.21 -9.13
N GLU A 73 21.58 -7.03 -10.19
CA GLU A 73 20.68 -8.13 -10.50
C GLU A 73 20.97 -9.32 -9.60
N ALA A 74 19.93 -9.86 -8.99
CA ALA A 74 19.95 -11.07 -8.19
C ALA A 74 18.93 -12.09 -8.71
N ARG A 75 19.35 -13.33 -8.88
CA ARG A 75 18.50 -14.49 -9.11
C ARG A 75 18.63 -15.43 -7.93
N ALA A 76 17.51 -15.75 -7.30
CA ALA A 76 17.49 -16.59 -6.12
C ALA A 76 16.54 -17.78 -6.34
N THR A 77 16.95 -18.95 -5.89
CA THR A 77 16.19 -20.21 -6.03
C THR A 77 16.24 -21.04 -4.75
N GLY A 78 15.13 -21.71 -4.46
CA GLY A 78 14.98 -22.57 -3.29
C GLY A 78 14.80 -21.78 -1.99
N ASN A 79 13.68 -22.01 -1.31
CA ASN A 79 13.31 -21.38 -0.04
C ASN A 79 13.52 -19.85 -0.01
N VAL A 80 13.23 -19.19 -1.13
CA VAL A 80 13.46 -17.76 -1.28
C VAL A 80 12.60 -16.99 -0.29
N ARG A 81 13.25 -16.12 0.50
CA ARG A 81 12.62 -15.16 1.38
C ARG A 81 13.24 -13.78 1.14
N TYR A 82 12.41 -12.85 0.69
CA TYR A 82 12.76 -11.44 0.60
C TYR A 82 11.97 -10.67 1.67
N GLU A 83 12.63 -9.78 2.37
CA GLU A 83 12.03 -8.96 3.40
C GLU A 83 12.57 -7.53 3.33
N ASP A 84 11.65 -6.56 3.33
CA ASP A 84 11.96 -5.15 3.51
C ASP A 84 11.03 -4.53 4.58
N ARG A 85 11.05 -3.20 4.70
CA ARG A 85 10.21 -2.46 5.67
C ARG A 85 8.72 -2.79 5.53
N TRP A 86 8.24 -3.05 4.31
CA TRP A 86 6.81 -3.10 3.98
C TRP A 86 6.29 -4.50 3.76
N VAL A 87 7.11 -5.39 3.22
CA VAL A 87 6.65 -6.69 2.74
C VAL A 87 7.58 -7.82 3.13
N ILE A 88 7.00 -9.00 3.38
CA ILE A 88 7.69 -10.28 3.42
C ILE A 88 7.21 -11.10 2.24
N ILE A 89 8.15 -11.58 1.42
CA ILE A 89 7.88 -12.43 0.26
C ILE A 89 8.52 -13.79 0.50
N LYS A 90 7.76 -14.85 0.31
CA LYS A 90 8.27 -16.22 0.21
C LYS A 90 7.95 -16.73 -1.18
N ALA A 91 8.93 -17.32 -1.87
CA ALA A 91 8.79 -17.76 -3.24
C ALA A 91 9.66 -19.00 -3.54
N GLU A 92 9.43 -19.63 -4.67
CA GLU A 92 10.33 -20.67 -5.18
C GLU A 92 11.51 -20.06 -5.91
N ASN A 93 11.21 -19.07 -6.76
CA ASN A 93 12.19 -18.36 -7.57
C ASN A 93 11.93 -16.86 -7.53
N LEU A 94 13.00 -16.09 -7.49
CA LEU A 94 12.99 -14.64 -7.53
C LEU A 94 14.09 -14.15 -8.47
N GLU A 95 13.73 -13.31 -9.41
CA GLU A 95 14.65 -12.50 -10.21
C GLU A 95 14.38 -11.04 -9.87
N ILE A 96 15.34 -10.34 -9.32
CA ILE A 96 15.16 -8.94 -8.87
C ILE A 96 16.42 -8.13 -9.15
N ASN A 97 16.24 -6.90 -9.55
CA ASN A 97 17.27 -5.89 -9.49
C ASN A 97 17.19 -5.21 -8.11
N MET A 98 18.23 -5.35 -7.29
CA MET A 98 18.28 -4.88 -5.90
C MET A 98 18.28 -3.34 -5.78
N GLU A 99 18.65 -2.63 -6.86
CA GLU A 99 18.65 -1.17 -6.90
C GLU A 99 17.29 -0.61 -7.31
N THR A 100 16.82 -1.02 -8.50
CA THR A 100 15.55 -0.54 -9.07
C THR A 100 14.34 -1.24 -8.48
N LYS A 101 14.55 -2.35 -7.78
CA LYS A 101 13.54 -3.25 -7.22
C LYS A 101 12.55 -3.80 -8.26
N ARG A 102 12.91 -3.75 -9.55
CA ARG A 102 12.17 -4.40 -10.63
C ARG A 102 12.46 -5.89 -10.63
N GLY A 103 11.48 -6.71 -10.98
CA GLY A 103 11.74 -8.14 -10.99
C GLY A 103 10.49 -8.98 -11.17
N ILE A 104 10.70 -10.29 -11.22
CA ILE A 104 9.67 -11.30 -11.37
C ILE A 104 9.82 -12.32 -10.24
N ILE A 105 8.70 -12.70 -9.65
CA ILE A 105 8.63 -13.65 -8.54
C ILE A 105 7.67 -14.75 -8.92
N TYR A 106 8.10 -15.99 -8.78
CA TYR A 106 7.31 -17.16 -9.14
C TYR A 106 6.86 -17.93 -7.90
N ASN A 107 5.62 -18.40 -7.91
CA ASN A 107 4.98 -19.15 -6.83
C ASN A 107 5.10 -18.44 -5.48
N ALA A 108 4.67 -17.17 -5.49
CA ALA A 108 4.91 -16.23 -4.40
C ALA A 108 3.78 -16.21 -3.37
N ARG A 109 4.18 -15.99 -2.12
CA ARG A 109 3.32 -15.62 -1.00
C ARG A 109 3.85 -14.32 -0.40
N LEU A 110 3.06 -13.25 -0.51
CA LEU A 110 3.39 -11.94 0.02
C LEU A 110 2.56 -11.66 1.25
N PHE A 111 3.21 -11.04 2.22
CA PHE A 111 2.58 -10.51 3.42
C PHE A 111 2.95 -9.04 3.58
N PHE A 112 1.98 -8.15 3.44
CA PHE A 112 2.12 -6.72 3.69
C PHE A 112 1.90 -6.45 5.17
N LYS A 113 2.97 -6.03 5.87
CA LYS A 113 3.02 -5.94 7.34
C LYS A 113 2.03 -4.91 7.91
N LYS A 114 1.86 -3.76 7.25
CA LYS A 114 1.04 -2.66 7.75
C LYS A 114 -0.45 -2.98 7.77
N ASP A 115 -0.94 -3.62 6.72
CA ASP A 115 -2.38 -3.75 6.47
C ASP A 115 -2.89 -5.20 6.59
N ASN A 116 -2.02 -6.12 7.05
CA ASN A 116 -2.31 -7.56 7.17
C ASN A 116 -2.83 -8.19 5.86
N TYR A 117 -2.23 -7.81 4.71
CA TYR A 117 -2.63 -8.36 3.43
C TYR A 117 -1.80 -9.58 3.05
N HIS A 118 -2.49 -10.68 2.74
CA HIS A 118 -1.90 -11.91 2.24
C HIS A 118 -2.23 -12.06 0.75
N ILE A 119 -1.20 -12.14 -0.08
CA ILE A 119 -1.34 -12.40 -1.51
C ILE A 119 -0.60 -13.70 -1.83
N ARG A 120 -1.26 -14.61 -2.55
CA ARG A 120 -0.63 -15.77 -3.18
C ARG A 120 -0.78 -15.62 -4.68
N ALA A 121 0.28 -15.87 -5.45
CA ALA A 121 0.24 -15.75 -6.90
C ALA A 121 1.21 -16.72 -7.56
N GLU A 122 0.88 -17.19 -8.77
CA GLU A 122 1.84 -17.95 -9.59
C GLU A 122 2.99 -17.05 -10.06
N GLU A 123 2.68 -15.80 -10.42
CA GLU A 123 3.67 -14.87 -10.93
C GLU A 123 3.32 -13.46 -10.49
N ILE A 124 4.32 -12.74 -10.00
CA ILE A 124 4.26 -11.32 -9.67
C ILE A 124 5.41 -10.63 -10.37
N GLU A 125 5.06 -9.72 -11.27
CA GLU A 125 5.99 -8.88 -11.98
C GLU A 125 5.92 -7.46 -11.41
N ARG A 126 7.04 -6.95 -10.91
CA ARG A 126 7.21 -5.57 -10.47
C ARG A 126 7.88 -4.77 -11.57
N LEU A 127 7.10 -3.91 -12.21
CA LEU A 127 7.56 -3.07 -13.33
C LEU A 127 8.34 -1.85 -12.87
N ASP A 128 7.93 -1.27 -11.72
CA ASP A 128 8.58 -0.15 -11.03
C ASP A 128 8.09 -0.07 -9.59
N GLU A 129 8.38 1.04 -8.89
CA GLU A 129 8.01 1.23 -7.49
C GLU A 129 6.49 1.15 -7.22
N LYS A 130 5.67 1.51 -8.20
CA LYS A 130 4.22 1.64 -8.05
C LYS A 130 3.42 0.66 -8.89
N ASN A 131 4.01 0.08 -9.96
CA ASN A 131 3.30 -0.73 -10.94
C ASN A 131 3.65 -2.21 -10.79
N TYR A 132 2.60 -3.03 -10.61
CA TYR A 132 2.69 -4.49 -10.48
C TYR A 132 1.70 -5.17 -11.40
N VAL A 133 2.12 -6.30 -11.98
CA VAL A 133 1.26 -7.24 -12.70
C VAL A 133 1.28 -8.56 -11.96
N ILE A 134 0.12 -9.05 -11.56
CA ILE A 134 0.00 -10.29 -10.78
C ILE A 134 -0.88 -11.26 -11.56
N ARG A 135 -0.39 -12.50 -11.73
CA ARG A 135 -1.11 -13.56 -12.43
C ARG A 135 -1.54 -14.66 -11.47
N LYS A 136 -2.78 -15.13 -11.65
CA LYS A 136 -3.44 -16.16 -10.82
C LYS A 136 -3.30 -15.85 -9.31
N ALA A 137 -3.77 -14.67 -8.93
CA ALA A 137 -3.68 -14.17 -7.58
C ALA A 137 -4.83 -14.63 -6.69
N THR A 138 -4.54 -14.82 -5.41
CA THR A 138 -5.52 -14.87 -4.33
C THR A 138 -5.14 -13.86 -3.28
N PHE A 139 -6.11 -13.07 -2.84
CA PHE A 139 -5.97 -12.00 -1.85
C PHE A 139 -6.91 -12.22 -0.68
N THR A 140 -6.43 -12.03 0.55
CA THR A 140 -7.22 -12.06 1.78
C THR A 140 -6.54 -11.25 2.88
N THR A 141 -7.29 -10.88 3.92
CA THR A 141 -6.74 -10.34 5.19
C THR A 141 -6.79 -11.37 6.32
N CYS A 142 -7.15 -12.62 6.02
CA CYS A 142 -7.27 -13.69 7.01
C CYS A 142 -5.98 -14.49 7.10
N ASP A 143 -5.47 -14.71 8.31
CA ASP A 143 -4.25 -15.48 8.58
C ASP A 143 -4.45 -17.01 8.48
N ALA A 144 -5.70 -17.47 8.54
CA ALA A 144 -6.04 -18.90 8.56
C ALA A 144 -5.67 -19.60 7.24
N PRO A 145 -5.25 -20.88 7.27
CA PRO A 145 -4.97 -21.68 6.08
C PRO A 145 -6.15 -21.73 5.09
N LEU A 146 -7.38 -21.85 5.61
CA LEU A 146 -8.63 -21.65 4.88
C LEU A 146 -9.22 -20.29 5.32
N PRO A 147 -9.05 -19.22 4.53
CA PRO A 147 -9.54 -17.92 4.91
C PRO A 147 -11.07 -17.88 4.95
N ALA A 148 -11.63 -17.10 5.88
CA ALA A 148 -13.07 -16.88 5.96
C ALA A 148 -13.60 -16.26 4.65
N TRP A 149 -12.78 -15.45 3.99
CA TRP A 149 -13.06 -14.89 2.67
C TRP A 149 -11.77 -14.69 1.86
N CYS A 150 -11.88 -14.76 0.56
CA CYS A 150 -10.80 -14.39 -0.35
C CYS A 150 -11.33 -13.95 -1.72
N PHE A 151 -10.55 -13.10 -2.39
CA PHE A 151 -10.70 -12.83 -3.81
C PHE A 151 -9.63 -13.58 -4.58
N SER A 152 -10.00 -14.18 -5.71
CA SER A 152 -9.02 -14.70 -6.67
C SER A 152 -9.23 -14.05 -8.03
N SER A 153 -8.14 -13.88 -8.79
CA SER A 153 -8.17 -13.27 -10.13
C SER A 153 -7.22 -13.97 -11.07
N LYS A 154 -7.54 -13.97 -12.37
CA LYS A 154 -6.64 -14.48 -13.41
C LYS A 154 -5.48 -13.52 -13.67
N LYS A 155 -5.74 -12.21 -13.68
CA LYS A 155 -4.75 -11.15 -13.85
C LYS A 155 -5.17 -9.93 -13.05
N THR A 156 -4.23 -9.33 -12.35
CA THR A 156 -4.43 -8.08 -11.63
C THR A 156 -3.31 -7.11 -11.96
N ASP A 157 -3.66 -5.94 -12.46
CA ASP A 157 -2.76 -4.82 -12.68
C ASP A 157 -2.95 -3.83 -11.52
N ILE A 158 -1.90 -3.55 -10.76
CA ILE A 158 -1.92 -2.67 -9.59
C ILE A 158 -1.04 -1.45 -9.87
N ARG A 159 -1.59 -0.28 -9.62
CA ARG A 159 -0.85 0.98 -9.52
C ARG A 159 -1.06 1.57 -8.14
N ILE A 160 -0.05 1.45 -7.29
CA ILE A 160 -0.11 1.95 -5.91
C ILE A 160 -0.35 3.46 -5.91
N GLY A 161 -1.32 3.91 -5.10
CA GLY A 161 -1.74 5.30 -5.02
C GLY A 161 -2.72 5.76 -6.12
N ASP A 162 -3.11 4.86 -7.04
CA ASP A 162 -4.08 5.13 -8.11
C ASP A 162 -5.20 4.07 -8.12
N ARG A 163 -4.93 2.89 -8.70
CA ARG A 163 -5.97 1.91 -8.99
C ARG A 163 -5.49 0.47 -9.04
N LEU A 164 -6.45 -0.43 -8.85
CA LEU A 164 -6.37 -1.85 -9.16
C LEU A 164 -7.35 -2.18 -10.29
N LYS A 165 -6.91 -2.95 -11.27
CA LYS A 165 -7.77 -3.56 -12.29
C LYS A 165 -7.54 -5.06 -12.26
N ALA A 166 -8.59 -5.83 -11.97
CA ALA A 166 -8.50 -7.28 -11.95
C ALA A 166 -9.48 -7.92 -12.94
N LYS A 167 -9.04 -8.97 -13.63
CA LYS A 167 -9.85 -9.73 -14.60
C LYS A 167 -10.21 -11.10 -14.03
N ASN A 168 -11.43 -11.54 -14.32
CA ASN A 168 -11.98 -12.84 -13.89
C ASN A 168 -11.86 -12.99 -12.37
N VAL A 169 -12.51 -12.09 -11.65
CA VAL A 169 -12.47 -12.06 -10.18
C VAL A 169 -13.55 -12.97 -9.62
N LEU A 170 -13.17 -13.82 -8.69
CA LEU A 170 -14.07 -14.70 -7.97
C LEU A 170 -13.93 -14.46 -6.47
N PHE A 171 -15.03 -14.05 -5.86
CA PHE A 171 -15.12 -13.91 -4.40
C PHE A 171 -15.57 -15.23 -3.78
N ARG A 172 -14.86 -15.67 -2.74
CA ARG A 172 -15.17 -16.91 -2.00
C ARG A 172 -15.34 -16.63 -0.52
N ILE A 173 -16.28 -17.33 0.09
CA ILE A 173 -16.47 -17.40 1.53
C ILE A 173 -16.26 -18.86 1.96
N LYS A 174 -15.31 -19.11 2.86
CA LYS A 174 -14.91 -20.45 3.31
C LYS A 174 -14.66 -21.43 2.16
N GLY A 175 -14.04 -20.92 1.07
CA GLY A 175 -13.74 -21.71 -0.13
C GLY A 175 -14.87 -21.81 -1.15
N LEU A 176 -16.13 -21.53 -0.79
CA LEU A 176 -17.28 -21.57 -1.69
C LEU A 176 -17.34 -20.31 -2.57
N PRO A 177 -17.49 -20.41 -3.90
CA PRO A 177 -17.63 -19.26 -4.77
C PRO A 177 -19.03 -18.63 -4.59
N VAL A 178 -19.06 -17.32 -4.31
CA VAL A 178 -20.31 -16.58 -4.01
C VAL A 178 -20.60 -15.52 -5.05
N LEU A 179 -19.56 -14.89 -5.63
CA LEU A 179 -19.71 -13.80 -6.59
C LEU A 179 -18.61 -13.89 -7.65
N TYR A 180 -18.98 -13.72 -8.91
CA TYR A 180 -18.06 -13.60 -10.05
C TYR A 180 -18.19 -12.23 -10.69
N SER A 181 -17.06 -11.63 -11.06
CA SER A 181 -16.99 -10.43 -11.89
C SER A 181 -15.96 -10.61 -13.00
N PRO A 182 -16.30 -10.37 -14.26
CA PRO A 182 -15.34 -10.44 -15.36
C PRO A 182 -14.27 -9.37 -15.26
N LEU A 183 -14.61 -8.22 -14.66
CA LEU A 183 -13.71 -7.10 -14.45
C LEU A 183 -14.03 -6.45 -13.09
N LEU A 184 -13.00 -6.26 -12.28
CA LEU A 184 -13.05 -5.45 -11.06
C LEU A 184 -12.11 -4.25 -11.22
N TRP A 185 -12.64 -3.08 -10.95
CA TRP A 185 -11.87 -1.86 -10.82
C TRP A 185 -12.05 -1.31 -9.41
N ALA A 186 -10.95 -1.00 -8.74
CA ALA A 186 -10.98 -0.42 -7.40
C ALA A 186 -9.89 0.66 -7.27
N PRO A 187 -10.17 1.80 -6.63
CA PRO A 187 -9.14 2.77 -6.29
C PRO A 187 -8.25 2.22 -5.16
N ILE A 188 -6.94 2.44 -5.26
CA ILE A 188 -5.96 2.14 -4.20
C ILE A 188 -5.27 3.44 -3.83
N TYR A 189 -5.83 4.16 -2.87
CA TYR A 189 -5.23 5.39 -2.38
C TYR A 189 -4.37 5.10 -1.15
N THR A 190 -3.13 5.56 -1.16
CA THR A 190 -2.22 5.54 -0.01
C THR A 190 -2.43 6.78 0.87
N GLU A 191 -3.07 7.80 0.32
CA GLU A 191 -3.40 9.05 0.97
C GLU A 191 -4.92 9.22 1.11
N ARG A 192 -5.33 10.01 2.09
CA ARG A 192 -6.74 10.36 2.27
C ARG A 192 -7.17 11.26 1.11
N LYS A 193 -8.11 10.80 0.29
CA LYS A 193 -8.66 11.55 -0.85
C LYS A 193 -10.16 11.65 -0.77
N THR A 194 -10.70 12.78 -1.18
CA THR A 194 -12.14 12.97 -1.36
C THR A 194 -12.67 11.99 -2.40
N GLY A 195 -13.78 11.29 -2.07
CA GLY A 195 -14.39 10.34 -2.98
C GLY A 195 -15.57 9.58 -2.37
N LEU A 196 -16.32 8.92 -3.23
CA LEU A 196 -17.41 8.04 -2.81
C LEU A 196 -16.83 6.82 -2.07
N LEU A 197 -17.40 6.52 -0.90
CA LEU A 197 -17.12 5.28 -0.17
C LEU A 197 -18.01 4.15 -0.66
N VAL A 198 -17.71 2.93 -0.22
CA VAL A 198 -18.50 1.75 -0.56
C VAL A 198 -19.94 1.95 -0.08
N PRO A 199 -20.93 1.78 -0.97
CA PRO A 199 -22.32 1.91 -0.58
C PRO A 199 -22.76 0.77 0.34
N GLU A 200 -23.73 1.06 1.20
CA GLU A 200 -24.29 0.12 2.18
C GLU A 200 -25.74 -0.20 1.81
N PRO A 201 -26.00 -1.21 0.96
CA PRO A 201 -27.37 -1.71 0.75
C PRO A 201 -27.78 -2.62 1.90
N GLY A 202 -29.05 -2.60 2.25
CA GLY A 202 -29.58 -3.50 3.28
C GLY A 202 -31.10 -3.52 3.32
N PHE A 203 -31.64 -4.36 4.22
CA PHE A 203 -33.07 -4.46 4.47
C PHE A 203 -33.36 -4.45 5.98
N ARG A 204 -34.33 -3.65 6.38
CA ARG A 204 -34.83 -3.58 7.76
C ARG A 204 -36.36 -3.54 7.73
N SER A 205 -36.99 -4.26 8.65
CA SER A 205 -38.45 -4.34 8.72
C SER A 205 -39.13 -2.99 8.92
N ASP A 206 -38.52 -2.08 9.67
CA ASP A 206 -39.02 -0.73 9.97
C ASP A 206 -38.77 0.29 8.84
N LYS A 207 -37.74 0.08 8.00
CA LYS A 207 -37.31 1.02 6.94
C LYS A 207 -37.49 0.50 5.52
N GLY A 208 -37.74 -0.81 5.37
CA GLY A 208 -37.76 -1.51 4.09
C GLY A 208 -36.36 -1.74 3.56
N PHE A 209 -36.22 -1.85 2.24
CA PHE A 209 -34.91 -1.81 1.59
C PHE A 209 -34.31 -0.42 1.77
N PHE A 210 -33.02 -0.36 2.07
CA PHE A 210 -32.29 0.90 2.14
C PHE A 210 -30.99 0.84 1.33
N TYR A 211 -30.56 2.01 0.89
CA TYR A 211 -29.28 2.23 0.23
C TYR A 211 -28.67 3.49 0.82
N ARG A 212 -27.48 3.36 1.41
CA ARG A 212 -26.69 4.48 1.93
C ARG A 212 -25.47 4.69 1.05
N GLN A 213 -25.27 5.91 0.55
CA GLN A 213 -24.09 6.31 -0.19
C GLN A 213 -23.29 7.34 0.60
N PRO A 214 -22.17 6.97 1.21
CA PRO A 214 -21.28 7.93 1.85
C PRO A 214 -20.36 8.59 0.81
N LEU A 215 -20.12 9.90 0.99
CA LEU A 215 -19.12 10.68 0.27
C LEU A 215 -18.12 11.24 1.29
N PHE A 216 -16.89 10.75 1.26
CA PHE A 216 -15.81 11.22 2.10
C PHE A 216 -15.16 12.47 1.53
N LEU A 217 -14.94 13.48 2.37
CA LEU A 217 -14.28 14.76 2.06
C LEU A 217 -13.00 14.88 2.89
N ALA A 218 -11.85 14.77 2.25
CA ALA A 218 -10.55 15.04 2.85
C ALA A 218 -10.31 16.56 2.90
N LEU A 219 -10.67 17.20 4.01
CA LEU A 219 -10.59 18.66 4.15
C LEU A 219 -9.16 19.12 4.45
N ALA A 220 -8.46 18.41 5.33
CA ALA A 220 -7.05 18.62 5.67
C ALA A 220 -6.47 17.34 6.29
N ASP A 221 -5.17 17.30 6.57
CA ASP A 221 -4.51 16.14 7.19
C ASP A 221 -5.09 15.77 8.56
N ASN A 222 -5.59 16.75 9.29
CA ASN A 222 -6.11 16.65 10.65
C ASN A 222 -7.63 16.77 10.76
N ARG A 223 -8.37 16.90 9.64
CA ARG A 223 -9.83 17.01 9.63
C ARG A 223 -10.45 16.45 8.37
N ASP A 224 -11.64 15.89 8.52
CA ASP A 224 -12.43 15.35 7.41
C ASP A 224 -13.93 15.51 7.67
N ALA A 225 -14.71 15.30 6.62
CA ALA A 225 -16.14 15.16 6.72
C ALA A 225 -16.63 13.99 5.88
N THR A 226 -17.78 13.42 6.26
CA THR A 226 -18.47 12.43 5.44
C THR A 226 -19.92 12.87 5.27
N LEU A 227 -20.36 13.00 4.03
CA LEU A 227 -21.76 13.22 3.69
C LEU A 227 -22.43 11.89 3.44
N TYR A 228 -23.60 11.67 3.99
CA TYR A 228 -24.38 10.45 3.81
C TYR A 228 -25.68 10.78 3.07
N PHE A 229 -26.00 9.99 2.05
CA PHE A 229 -27.25 10.02 1.33
C PHE A 229 -27.94 8.68 1.51
N ASP A 230 -29.06 8.69 2.23
CA ASP A 230 -29.82 7.50 2.59
C ASP A 230 -31.15 7.46 1.82
N LEU A 231 -31.41 6.36 1.15
CA LEU A 231 -32.70 6.08 0.51
C LEU A 231 -33.37 4.92 1.25
N TYR A 232 -34.57 5.17 1.79
CA TYR A 232 -35.39 4.17 2.45
C TYR A 232 -36.70 3.98 1.70
N THR A 233 -37.02 2.75 1.27
CA THR A 233 -38.24 2.49 0.51
C THR A 233 -39.53 2.82 1.29
N ARG A 234 -39.52 2.66 2.62
CA ARG A 234 -40.66 2.96 3.47
C ARG A 234 -40.60 4.33 4.14
N ARG A 235 -39.41 4.84 4.45
CA ARG A 235 -39.25 6.07 5.25
C ARG A 235 -38.95 7.32 4.41
N GLY A 236 -38.35 7.18 3.23
CA GLY A 236 -38.02 8.31 2.36
C GLY A 236 -36.53 8.57 2.24
N ILE A 237 -36.12 9.84 2.28
CA ILE A 237 -34.75 10.27 2.02
C ILE A 237 -34.15 10.82 3.32
N GLY A 238 -32.92 10.38 3.64
CA GLY A 238 -32.13 10.90 4.73
C GLY A 238 -30.80 11.49 4.25
N GLU A 239 -30.34 12.51 4.94
CA GLU A 239 -29.09 13.21 4.68
C GLU A 239 -28.31 13.33 5.98
N GLY A 240 -27.01 12.97 5.95
CA GLY A 240 -26.14 13.02 7.12
C GLY A 240 -24.83 13.75 6.86
N LEU A 241 -24.32 14.38 7.88
CA LEU A 241 -22.98 14.98 7.90
C LEU A 241 -22.25 14.52 9.16
N GLU A 242 -21.12 13.89 8.97
CA GLU A 242 -20.16 13.60 10.01
C GLU A 242 -18.93 14.47 9.80
N TYR A 243 -18.53 15.24 10.81
CA TYR A 243 -17.31 16.04 10.79
C TYR A 243 -16.38 15.57 11.90
N ARG A 244 -15.09 15.33 11.58
CA ARG A 244 -14.07 14.86 12.51
C ARG A 244 -12.83 15.74 12.42
N TYR A 245 -12.20 15.99 13.57
CA TYR A 245 -10.95 16.72 13.64
C TYR A 245 -10.07 16.25 14.80
N ILE A 246 -8.77 16.46 14.65
CA ILE A 246 -7.74 16.23 15.66
C ILE A 246 -6.79 17.42 15.63
N GLU A 247 -6.67 18.13 16.74
CA GLU A 247 -5.76 19.27 16.89
C GLU A 247 -4.84 19.10 18.10
N LYS A 248 -3.52 19.25 17.89
CA LYS A 248 -2.50 18.96 18.90
C LYS A 248 -2.71 19.68 20.25
N LYS A 249 -3.25 20.91 20.23
CA LYS A 249 -3.46 21.73 21.44
C LYS A 249 -4.92 21.76 21.91
N ALA A 250 -5.86 21.45 21.04
CA ALA A 250 -7.28 21.55 21.34
C ALA A 250 -7.97 20.21 21.60
N GLY A 251 -7.36 19.09 21.15
CA GLY A 251 -7.93 17.77 21.30
C GLY A 251 -8.57 17.21 20.03
N ALA A 252 -9.44 16.23 20.17
CA ALA A 252 -10.15 15.58 19.06
C ALA A 252 -11.65 15.71 19.23
N GLY A 253 -12.36 15.88 18.12
CA GLY A 253 -13.82 15.96 18.11
C GLY A 253 -14.46 15.28 16.92
N GLN A 254 -15.72 14.91 17.15
CA GLN A 254 -16.60 14.32 16.14
C GLN A 254 -18.01 14.91 16.32
N TRP A 255 -18.57 15.38 15.22
CA TRP A 255 -19.90 15.96 15.16
C TRP A 255 -20.71 15.21 14.12
N TRP A 256 -21.95 14.90 14.46
CA TRP A 256 -22.92 14.21 13.62
C TRP A 256 -24.20 15.03 13.53
N LEU A 257 -24.64 15.30 12.31
CA LEU A 257 -25.92 15.91 11.98
C LEU A 257 -26.63 14.99 11.00
N TYR A 258 -27.90 14.72 11.25
CA TYR A 258 -28.71 13.89 10.38
C TYR A 258 -30.12 14.43 10.25
N HIS A 259 -30.64 14.42 9.04
CA HIS A 259 -32.01 14.78 8.72
C HIS A 259 -32.66 13.63 7.95
N LEU A 260 -33.92 13.31 8.27
CA LEU A 260 -34.72 12.34 7.56
C LEU A 260 -36.12 12.92 7.32
N ARG A 261 -36.50 13.06 6.06
CA ARG A 261 -37.89 13.33 5.68
C ARG A 261 -38.69 12.03 5.67
N ASP A 262 -39.38 11.75 6.78
CA ASP A 262 -40.11 10.50 6.98
C ASP A 262 -41.47 10.55 6.29
N ARG A 263 -41.59 9.85 5.17
CA ARG A 263 -42.85 9.77 4.38
C ARG A 263 -43.94 9.00 5.11
N MET A 264 -43.60 8.04 5.95
CA MET A 264 -44.53 7.20 6.67
C MET A 264 -45.21 7.96 7.81
N LEU A 265 -44.47 8.83 8.50
CA LEU A 265 -44.96 9.64 9.60
C LEU A 265 -45.38 11.04 9.16
N GLY A 266 -45.09 11.46 7.93
CA GLY A 266 -45.36 12.80 7.42
C GLY A 266 -44.59 13.90 8.19
N LYS A 267 -43.42 13.58 8.77
CA LYS A 267 -42.65 14.45 9.63
C LYS A 267 -41.16 14.42 9.29
N ASP A 268 -40.48 15.53 9.58
CA ASP A 268 -39.05 15.61 9.50
C ASP A 268 -38.43 15.21 10.84
N PHE A 269 -37.38 14.43 10.78
CA PHE A 269 -36.60 13.97 11.94
C PHE A 269 -35.20 14.58 11.83
N PHE A 270 -34.71 15.17 12.95
CA PHE A 270 -33.37 15.73 13.08
C PHE A 270 -32.64 15.07 14.23
N GLU A 271 -31.38 14.71 14.00
CA GLU A 271 -30.48 14.17 15.02
C GLU A 271 -29.18 14.97 15.02
N PHE A 272 -28.74 15.40 16.21
CA PHE A 272 -27.45 16.03 16.42
C PHE A 272 -26.71 15.32 17.54
N LYS A 273 -25.44 14.95 17.30
CA LYS A 273 -24.55 14.34 18.30
C LYS A 273 -23.19 14.99 18.20
N GLY A 274 -22.55 15.24 19.34
CA GLY A 274 -21.20 15.76 19.38
C GLY A 274 -20.38 15.13 20.49
N LYS A 275 -19.09 14.91 20.21
CA LYS A 275 -18.11 14.46 21.18
C LYS A 275 -16.84 15.27 21.00
N HIS A 276 -16.29 15.78 22.09
CA HIS A 276 -14.99 16.43 22.10
C HIS A 276 -14.16 15.89 23.26
N THR A 277 -12.88 15.61 23.02
CA THR A 277 -11.91 15.13 24.01
C THR A 277 -10.71 16.05 24.01
N LEU A 278 -10.43 16.67 25.14
CA LEU A 278 -9.26 17.52 25.32
C LEU A 278 -8.00 16.67 25.54
N PHE A 279 -6.89 17.04 24.89
CA PHE A 279 -5.60 16.47 25.21
C PHE A 279 -4.94 17.29 26.33
N ARG A 280 -4.46 16.64 27.35
CA ARG A 280 -3.70 17.21 28.47
C ARG A 280 -2.21 16.96 28.25
#